data_cdd2e80cb18c5cc901bbce88b51fc64d
#
_entry.id   cdd2e80cb18c5cc901bbce88b51fc64d
#
_cell.length_a   1.000
_cell.length_b   1.000
_cell.length_c   1.000
_cell.angle_alpha   90.00
_cell.angle_beta   90.00
_cell.angle_gamma   90.00
#
_symmetry.space_group_name_H-M   'P 1'
#
loop_
_entity.id
_entity.type
_entity.pdbx_description
1 polymer ?
#
loop_
_entity_poly.entity_id
_entity_poly.type
_entity_poly.pdbx_seq_one_letter_code
_entity_poly.pdbx_strand_id
1 'polypeptide(L)'
;MPISQEVAYWSVVEQAKAIKEGKFTSRELLELTIERIESVNPELNAVVTMDLDLARKLADEADAKLKAGAVVGPLHGIPITVKDALETAGIRSTGGATELHNHVPDRDAPVVKAVKEAGAIVLGKTNLPRWSGDIQAYNDMFGTTVNPWNSDRVPGGSSGGAAAAVSAGLSSFEIGTDIGGSIRFPASFCGIYGHKPSFGVVPSTGYIDHEAGGTTEADVNVIGPMARSAEDLELLLELMLRKEGPLVASLAEPPEDVTSLKVAAWLDDPFCPIDAQVASVLEAAVKNLENTGLSVDREARPDIDP
;
A
#
# COMPACT_ATOMS: atom_id res chain seq x y z
N MET A 1 -28.12 9.04 6.65
CA MET A 1 -28.05 9.01 5.16
C MET A 1 -26.88 8.10 4.80
N PRO A 2 -26.94 7.33 3.72
CA PRO A 2 -25.80 6.53 3.32
C PRO A 2 -24.58 7.42 3.11
N ILE A 3 -23.42 6.92 3.48
CA ILE A 3 -22.12 7.59 3.30
C ILE A 3 -21.86 7.77 1.79
N SER A 4 -21.29 8.93 1.39
CA SER A 4 -21.01 9.22 -0.02
C SER A 4 -19.95 8.28 -0.59
N GLN A 5 -20.11 7.86 -1.85
CA GLN A 5 -19.12 7.05 -2.58
C GLN A 5 -17.75 7.74 -2.69
N GLU A 6 -17.70 9.06 -2.64
CA GLU A 6 -16.46 9.84 -2.66
C GLU A 6 -15.55 9.55 -1.46
N VAL A 7 -16.14 9.15 -0.30
CA VAL A 7 -15.37 8.82 0.91
C VAL A 7 -14.40 7.67 0.69
N ALA A 8 -14.69 6.76 -0.24
CA ALA A 8 -13.78 5.68 -0.62
C ALA A 8 -12.44 6.19 -1.20
N TYR A 9 -12.39 7.44 -1.66
CA TYR A 9 -11.19 8.07 -2.23
C TYR A 9 -10.52 9.09 -1.29
N TRP A 10 -11.08 9.33 -0.11
CA TRP A 10 -10.44 10.17 0.89
C TRP A 10 -9.13 9.54 1.37
N SER A 11 -8.21 10.37 1.86
CA SER A 11 -7.01 9.88 2.53
C SER A 11 -7.36 9.09 3.79
N VAL A 12 -6.45 8.24 4.25
CA VAL A 12 -6.59 7.48 5.51
C VAL A 12 -6.78 8.43 6.68
N VAL A 13 -6.00 9.53 6.69
CA VAL A 13 -6.08 10.56 7.73
C VAL A 13 -7.46 11.22 7.76
N GLU A 14 -8.02 11.56 6.60
CA GLU A 14 -9.37 12.12 6.50
C GLU A 14 -10.45 11.15 6.97
N GLN A 15 -10.36 9.87 6.55
CA GLN A 15 -11.31 8.82 6.95
C GLN A 15 -11.24 8.58 8.47
N ALA A 16 -10.04 8.45 9.04
CA ALA A 16 -9.85 8.24 10.48
C ALA A 16 -10.37 9.42 11.31
N LYS A 17 -10.11 10.64 10.85
CA LYS A 17 -10.64 11.86 11.46
C LYS A 17 -12.18 11.89 11.43
N ALA A 18 -12.78 11.53 10.30
CA ALA A 18 -14.22 11.52 10.14
C ALA A 18 -14.91 10.49 11.04
N ILE A 19 -14.33 9.29 11.20
CA ILE A 19 -14.79 8.27 12.15
C ILE A 19 -14.71 8.84 13.58
N LYS A 20 -13.58 9.42 13.97
CA LYS A 20 -13.37 9.99 15.30
C LYS A 20 -14.33 11.15 15.61
N GLU A 21 -14.68 11.94 14.62
CA GLU A 21 -15.66 13.04 14.72
C GLU A 21 -17.13 12.55 14.66
N GLY A 22 -17.37 11.25 14.41
CA GLY A 22 -18.70 10.67 14.32
C GLY A 22 -19.48 11.08 13.06
N LYS A 23 -18.79 11.46 11.98
CA LYS A 23 -19.43 11.77 10.69
C LYS A 23 -20.01 10.52 10.04
N PHE A 24 -19.34 9.39 10.24
CA PHE A 24 -19.79 8.04 9.93
C PHE A 24 -19.08 7.04 10.84
N THR A 25 -19.60 5.84 10.92
CA THR A 25 -19.04 4.75 11.72
C THR A 25 -18.01 3.94 10.92
N SER A 26 -17.18 3.17 11.62
CA SER A 26 -16.30 2.17 11.01
C SER A 26 -17.12 1.16 10.20
N ARG A 27 -18.27 0.73 10.72
CA ARG A 27 -19.16 -0.20 10.02
C ARG A 27 -19.70 0.39 8.72
N GLU A 28 -20.11 1.67 8.70
CA GLU A 28 -20.56 2.32 7.47
C GLU A 28 -19.47 2.44 6.42
N LEU A 29 -18.22 2.76 6.84
CA LEU A 29 -17.08 2.81 5.92
C LEU A 29 -16.74 1.41 5.37
N LEU A 30 -16.79 0.38 6.21
CA LEU A 30 -16.57 -1.00 5.78
C LEU A 30 -17.64 -1.44 4.75
N GLU A 31 -18.93 -1.19 4.99
CA GLU A 31 -19.98 -1.57 4.05
C GLU A 31 -19.85 -0.80 2.72
N LEU A 32 -19.47 0.48 2.74
CA LEU A 32 -19.13 1.21 1.53
C LEU A 32 -17.99 0.54 0.77
N THR A 33 -16.94 0.11 1.47
CA THR A 33 -15.81 -0.59 0.86
C THR A 33 -16.23 -1.93 0.24
N ILE A 34 -17.06 -2.71 0.96
CA ILE A 34 -17.60 -3.99 0.46
C ILE A 34 -18.46 -3.76 -0.79
N GLU A 35 -19.40 -2.81 -0.76
CA GLU A 35 -20.25 -2.47 -1.91
C GLU A 35 -19.41 -2.11 -3.14
N ARG A 36 -18.33 -1.36 -2.95
CA ARG A 36 -17.41 -1.03 -4.04
C ARG A 36 -16.65 -2.25 -4.55
N ILE A 37 -16.19 -3.13 -3.67
CA ILE A 37 -15.53 -4.38 -4.08
C ILE A 37 -16.52 -5.22 -4.90
N GLU A 38 -17.75 -5.39 -4.44
CA GLU A 38 -18.77 -6.15 -5.17
C GLU A 38 -19.09 -5.57 -6.56
N SER A 39 -19.07 -4.25 -6.69
CA SER A 39 -19.40 -3.58 -7.95
C SER A 39 -18.23 -3.45 -8.93
N VAL A 40 -17.00 -3.26 -8.47
CA VAL A 40 -15.84 -2.93 -9.31
C VAL A 40 -14.88 -4.11 -9.48
N ASN A 41 -14.69 -4.90 -8.43
CA ASN A 41 -13.70 -5.96 -8.42
C ASN A 41 -13.96 -7.11 -9.42
N PRO A 42 -15.20 -7.45 -9.83
CA PRO A 42 -15.43 -8.47 -10.84
C PRO A 42 -14.71 -8.20 -12.18
N GLU A 43 -14.57 -6.94 -12.57
CA GLU A 43 -13.85 -6.55 -13.79
C GLU A 43 -12.37 -6.29 -13.53
N LEU A 44 -12.01 -5.85 -12.31
CA LEU A 44 -10.65 -5.46 -11.93
C LEU A 44 -9.79 -6.64 -11.47
N ASN A 45 -10.39 -7.56 -10.71
CA ASN A 45 -9.75 -8.73 -10.09
C ASN A 45 -8.54 -8.37 -9.19
N ALA A 46 -8.69 -7.33 -8.39
CA ALA A 46 -7.66 -6.86 -7.46
C ALA A 46 -7.72 -7.55 -6.10
N VAL A 47 -8.92 -7.71 -5.53
CA VAL A 47 -9.16 -8.37 -4.23
C VAL A 47 -9.53 -9.83 -4.47
N VAL A 48 -8.78 -10.77 -3.91
CA VAL A 48 -8.86 -12.21 -4.25
C VAL A 48 -9.25 -13.13 -3.09
N THR A 49 -9.18 -12.63 -1.87
CA THR A 49 -9.62 -13.34 -0.66
C THR A 49 -10.26 -12.33 0.28
N MET A 50 -11.38 -12.68 0.91
CA MET A 50 -12.06 -11.84 1.90
C MET A 50 -12.58 -12.67 3.07
N ASP A 51 -12.59 -12.07 4.26
CA ASP A 51 -13.32 -12.55 5.44
C ASP A 51 -14.24 -11.43 5.93
N LEU A 52 -15.42 -11.35 5.32
CA LEU A 52 -16.37 -10.27 5.57
C LEU A 52 -17.05 -10.38 6.95
N ASP A 53 -17.23 -11.59 7.46
CA ASP A 53 -17.86 -11.80 8.77
C ASP A 53 -16.93 -11.31 9.89
N LEU A 54 -15.62 -11.66 9.79
CA LEU A 54 -14.62 -11.14 10.70
C LEU A 54 -14.49 -9.61 10.60
N ALA A 55 -14.42 -9.07 9.37
CA ALA A 55 -14.31 -7.63 9.16
C ALA A 55 -15.49 -6.86 9.75
N ARG A 56 -16.72 -7.35 9.54
CA ARG A 56 -17.94 -6.76 10.13
C ARG A 56 -17.94 -6.77 11.65
N LYS A 57 -17.54 -7.90 12.24
CA LYS A 57 -17.40 -8.02 13.70
C LYS A 57 -16.39 -7.00 14.24
N LEU A 58 -15.22 -6.88 13.60
CA LEU A 58 -14.18 -5.94 14.04
C LEU A 58 -14.61 -4.47 13.87
N ALA A 59 -15.39 -4.14 12.85
CA ALA A 59 -15.95 -2.81 12.67
C ALA A 59 -16.97 -2.45 13.77
N ASP A 60 -17.86 -3.39 14.12
CA ASP A 60 -18.82 -3.21 15.21
C ASP A 60 -18.10 -3.05 16.58
N GLU A 61 -17.00 -3.80 16.80
CA GLU A 61 -16.16 -3.66 18.00
C GLU A 61 -15.43 -2.30 18.02
N ALA A 62 -14.97 -1.81 16.86
CA ALA A 62 -14.35 -0.50 16.76
C ALA A 62 -15.35 0.61 17.11
N ASP A 63 -16.54 0.57 16.54
CA ASP A 63 -17.61 1.54 16.83
C ASP A 63 -18.00 1.52 18.31
N ALA A 64 -18.09 0.34 18.92
CA ALA A 64 -18.37 0.19 20.36
C ALA A 64 -17.27 0.80 21.24
N LYS A 65 -15.98 0.61 20.89
CA LYS A 65 -14.83 1.21 21.60
C LYS A 65 -14.88 2.73 21.55
N LEU A 66 -15.11 3.29 20.37
CA LEU A 66 -15.19 4.75 20.18
C LEU A 66 -16.35 5.33 20.97
N LYS A 67 -17.54 4.70 20.93
CA LYS A 67 -18.73 5.09 21.69
C LYS A 67 -18.50 5.04 23.21
N ALA A 68 -17.66 4.12 23.69
CA ALA A 68 -17.28 4.02 25.10
C ALA A 68 -16.24 5.07 25.53
N GLY A 69 -15.78 5.95 24.63
CA GLY A 69 -14.77 6.97 24.90
C GLY A 69 -13.35 6.41 25.07
N ALA A 70 -13.06 5.24 24.54
CA ALA A 70 -11.73 4.65 24.59
C ALA A 70 -10.71 5.49 23.79
N VAL A 71 -9.46 5.51 24.25
CA VAL A 71 -8.35 6.00 23.44
C VAL A 71 -8.11 5.01 22.31
N VAL A 72 -8.11 5.51 21.08
CA VAL A 72 -8.01 4.69 19.87
C VAL A 72 -6.79 5.07 19.04
N GLY A 73 -6.27 4.10 18.29
CA GLY A 73 -5.12 4.29 17.40
C GLY A 73 -5.43 5.13 16.15
N PRO A 74 -4.40 5.55 15.42
CA PRO A 74 -4.55 6.44 14.27
C PRO A 74 -5.26 5.80 13.05
N LEU A 75 -5.31 4.46 12.99
CA LEU A 75 -6.01 3.71 11.93
C LEU A 75 -7.35 3.12 12.41
N HIS A 76 -7.90 3.65 13.50
CA HIS A 76 -9.08 3.08 14.13
C HIS A 76 -10.26 2.95 13.17
N GLY A 77 -10.68 1.70 12.96
CA GLY A 77 -11.86 1.39 12.16
C GLY A 77 -11.68 1.52 10.64
N ILE A 78 -10.46 1.69 10.16
CA ILE A 78 -10.15 1.84 8.73
C ILE A 78 -10.11 0.46 8.05
N PRO A 79 -10.99 0.17 7.05
CA PRO A 79 -10.96 -1.08 6.30
C PRO A 79 -9.83 -1.08 5.27
N ILE A 80 -9.07 -2.19 5.24
CA ILE A 80 -7.95 -2.37 4.32
C ILE A 80 -7.90 -3.77 3.75
N THR A 81 -7.21 -3.91 2.65
CA THR A 81 -6.68 -5.17 2.16
C THR A 81 -5.17 -5.24 2.38
N VAL A 82 -4.56 -6.41 2.22
CA VAL A 82 -3.12 -6.64 2.36
C VAL A 82 -2.65 -7.52 1.20
N LYS A 83 -1.52 -7.18 0.58
CA LYS A 83 -0.91 -8.00 -0.47
C LYS A 83 -0.81 -9.47 -0.02
N ASP A 84 -1.21 -10.39 -0.88
CA ASP A 84 -1.26 -11.82 -0.54
C ASP A 84 0.12 -12.49 -0.36
N ALA A 85 1.19 -11.71 -0.41
CA ALA A 85 2.55 -12.10 -0.05
C ALA A 85 2.88 -11.97 1.45
N LEU A 86 1.96 -11.45 2.28
CA LEU A 86 2.20 -11.20 3.70
C LEU A 86 1.30 -12.08 4.55
N GLU A 87 1.87 -12.81 5.49
CA GLU A 87 1.12 -13.62 6.44
C GLU A 87 0.15 -12.76 7.24
N THR A 88 -1.11 -13.17 7.25
CA THR A 88 -2.20 -12.49 7.94
C THR A 88 -3.00 -13.52 8.73
N ALA A 89 -2.89 -13.49 10.05
CA ALA A 89 -3.51 -14.49 10.93
C ALA A 89 -5.02 -14.62 10.67
N GLY A 90 -5.45 -15.86 10.44
CA GLY A 90 -6.84 -16.22 10.19
C GLY A 90 -7.33 -15.96 8.78
N ILE A 91 -6.57 -15.29 7.91
CA ILE A 91 -6.95 -15.01 6.53
C ILE A 91 -6.00 -15.76 5.58
N ARG A 92 -6.57 -16.53 4.64
CA ARG A 92 -5.79 -17.26 3.64
C ARG A 92 -4.76 -16.35 2.98
N SER A 93 -3.48 -16.78 2.97
CA SER A 93 -2.34 -16.04 2.44
C SER A 93 -1.47 -17.00 1.61
N THR A 94 -1.38 -16.79 0.30
CA THR A 94 -0.91 -17.82 -0.62
C THR A 94 0.38 -17.48 -1.36
N GLY A 95 0.80 -16.21 -1.38
CA GLY A 95 1.91 -15.77 -2.24
C GLY A 95 1.63 -15.97 -3.74
N GLY A 96 0.35 -16.10 -4.14
CA GLY A 96 -0.05 -16.42 -5.52
C GLY A 96 0.32 -17.84 -5.95
N ALA A 97 0.69 -18.71 -5.02
CA ALA A 97 1.19 -20.06 -5.28
C ALA A 97 0.13 -21.13 -4.98
N THR A 98 -0.13 -21.99 -5.95
CA THR A 98 -1.11 -23.10 -5.84
C THR A 98 -0.78 -24.07 -4.70
N GLU A 99 0.48 -24.21 -4.36
CA GLU A 99 0.97 -25.03 -3.25
C GLU A 99 0.44 -24.56 -1.90
N LEU A 100 0.15 -23.27 -1.78
CA LEU A 100 -0.36 -22.63 -0.57
C LEU A 100 -1.86 -22.29 -0.65
N HIS A 101 -2.62 -22.88 -1.57
CA HIS A 101 -4.04 -22.56 -1.82
C HIS A 101 -4.93 -22.67 -0.56
N ASN A 102 -4.56 -23.48 0.42
CA ASN A 102 -5.27 -23.64 1.69
C ASN A 102 -4.48 -23.10 2.89
N HIS A 103 -3.36 -22.39 2.68
CA HIS A 103 -2.57 -21.88 3.78
C HIS A 103 -3.26 -20.72 4.48
N VAL A 104 -3.57 -20.92 5.76
CA VAL A 104 -4.10 -19.89 6.66
C VAL A 104 -3.09 -19.73 7.81
N PRO A 105 -2.37 -18.61 7.87
CA PRO A 105 -1.40 -18.37 8.93
C PRO A 105 -2.06 -18.30 10.32
N ASP A 106 -1.32 -18.70 11.35
CA ASP A 106 -1.69 -18.53 12.76
C ASP A 106 -1.12 -17.24 13.38
N ARG A 107 -0.29 -16.52 12.63
CA ARG A 107 0.36 -15.27 13.03
C ARG A 107 0.32 -14.23 11.91
N ASP A 108 0.41 -12.98 12.32
CA ASP A 108 0.57 -11.85 11.40
C ASP A 108 2.07 -11.61 11.09
N ALA A 109 2.39 -11.21 9.88
CA ALA A 109 3.65 -10.51 9.62
C ALA A 109 3.74 -9.24 10.50
N PRO A 110 4.93 -8.84 10.99
CA PRO A 110 5.06 -7.72 11.93
C PRO A 110 4.39 -6.43 11.44
N VAL A 111 4.47 -6.13 10.15
CA VAL A 111 3.83 -4.94 9.54
C VAL A 111 2.30 -5.05 9.54
N VAL A 112 1.74 -6.23 9.32
CA VAL A 112 0.31 -6.49 9.41
C VAL A 112 -0.18 -6.34 10.85
N LYS A 113 0.57 -6.91 11.80
CA LYS A 113 0.30 -6.75 13.23
C LYS A 113 0.31 -5.28 13.63
N ALA A 114 1.30 -4.50 13.20
CA ALA A 114 1.43 -3.09 13.54
C ALA A 114 0.22 -2.26 13.08
N VAL A 115 -0.26 -2.45 11.85
CA VAL A 115 -1.44 -1.71 11.36
C VAL A 115 -2.73 -2.17 12.04
N LYS A 116 -2.87 -3.46 12.37
CA LYS A 116 -4.01 -3.98 13.15
C LYS A 116 -4.01 -3.41 14.58
N GLU A 117 -2.85 -3.34 15.23
CA GLU A 117 -2.71 -2.72 16.56
C GLU A 117 -3.01 -1.21 16.54
N ALA A 118 -2.72 -0.53 15.43
CA ALA A 118 -3.11 0.86 15.19
C ALA A 118 -4.62 1.04 14.91
N GLY A 119 -5.36 -0.07 14.76
CA GLY A 119 -6.82 -0.09 14.62
C GLY A 119 -7.36 -0.36 13.23
N ALA A 120 -6.51 -0.68 12.24
CA ALA A 120 -6.97 -1.07 10.90
C ALA A 120 -7.70 -2.42 10.90
N ILE A 121 -8.68 -2.56 10.03
CA ILE A 121 -9.48 -3.77 9.83
C ILE A 121 -9.09 -4.43 8.52
N VAL A 122 -8.35 -5.52 8.59
CA VAL A 122 -8.00 -6.29 7.39
C VAL A 122 -9.21 -7.10 6.96
N LEU A 123 -9.78 -6.75 5.82
CA LEU A 123 -10.97 -7.42 5.25
C LEU A 123 -10.60 -8.49 4.22
N GLY A 124 -9.37 -8.46 3.67
CA GLY A 124 -8.99 -9.39 2.62
C GLY A 124 -7.57 -9.24 2.10
N LYS A 125 -7.30 -9.93 1.00
CA LYS A 125 -6.00 -10.01 0.35
C LYS A 125 -6.08 -9.57 -1.11
N THR A 126 -4.98 -8.96 -1.62
CA THR A 126 -4.88 -8.50 -3.00
C THR A 126 -3.95 -9.36 -3.85
N ASN A 127 -4.26 -9.42 -5.14
CA ASN A 127 -3.61 -10.26 -6.13
C ASN A 127 -2.15 -9.85 -6.41
N LEU A 128 -1.35 -10.83 -6.80
CA LEU A 128 0.07 -10.70 -7.12
C LEU A 128 0.48 -11.84 -8.08
N PRO A 129 1.63 -11.77 -8.75
CA PRO A 129 2.18 -12.94 -9.43
C PRO A 129 2.71 -13.97 -8.42
N ARG A 130 2.75 -15.24 -8.83
CA ARG A 130 3.30 -16.33 -8.01
C ARG A 130 4.68 -15.95 -7.45
N TRP A 131 4.85 -16.07 -6.13
CA TRP A 131 6.07 -15.71 -5.38
C TRP A 131 6.56 -14.27 -5.60
N SER A 132 5.66 -13.35 -5.95
CA SER A 132 6.00 -11.96 -6.31
C SER A 132 7.01 -11.86 -7.47
N GLY A 133 7.10 -12.85 -8.35
CA GLY A 133 8.16 -13.05 -9.34
C GLY A 133 7.95 -12.37 -10.70
N ASP A 134 7.03 -11.41 -10.82
CA ASP A 134 6.74 -10.73 -12.09
C ASP A 134 6.34 -9.26 -11.86
N ILE A 135 6.39 -8.48 -12.95
CA ILE A 135 5.93 -7.09 -13.01
C ILE A 135 4.45 -6.95 -13.43
N GLN A 136 3.71 -8.05 -13.46
CA GLN A 136 2.28 -8.14 -13.71
C GLN A 136 1.61 -8.98 -12.62
N ALA A 137 0.45 -8.55 -12.11
CA ALA A 137 -0.31 -9.26 -11.08
C ALA A 137 -1.22 -10.32 -11.71
N TYR A 138 -0.73 -11.55 -11.80
CA TYR A 138 -1.48 -12.71 -12.28
C TYR A 138 -0.96 -14.01 -11.64
N ASN A 139 -1.82 -14.99 -11.50
CA ASN A 139 -1.46 -16.36 -11.14
C ASN A 139 -2.56 -17.36 -11.53
N ASP A 140 -2.24 -18.65 -11.42
CA ASP A 140 -3.15 -19.73 -11.84
C ASP A 140 -4.38 -19.91 -10.93
N MET A 141 -4.34 -19.39 -9.70
CA MET A 141 -5.47 -19.52 -8.75
C MET A 141 -6.52 -18.43 -8.93
N PHE A 142 -6.07 -17.19 -9.15
CA PHE A 142 -6.92 -16.02 -9.10
C PHE A 142 -7.07 -15.33 -10.45
N GLY A 143 -6.24 -15.67 -11.44
CA GLY A 143 -6.22 -15.00 -12.73
C GLY A 143 -5.49 -13.66 -12.68
N THR A 144 -5.83 -12.77 -13.60
CA THR A 144 -5.11 -11.52 -13.89
C THR A 144 -5.85 -10.31 -13.34
N THR A 145 -5.12 -9.42 -12.68
CA THR A 145 -5.59 -8.08 -12.33
C THR A 145 -5.33 -7.13 -13.49
N VAL A 146 -6.29 -6.29 -13.83
CA VAL A 146 -6.15 -5.26 -14.86
C VAL A 146 -5.92 -3.87 -14.25
N ASN A 147 -5.47 -2.91 -15.06
CA ASN A 147 -5.28 -1.54 -14.61
C ASN A 147 -6.64 -0.81 -14.49
N PRO A 148 -6.93 -0.14 -13.35
CA PRO A 148 -8.21 0.53 -13.13
C PRO A 148 -8.49 1.71 -14.08
N TRP A 149 -7.45 2.26 -14.72
CA TRP A 149 -7.58 3.36 -15.68
C TRP A 149 -7.83 2.86 -17.10
N ASN A 150 -7.35 1.66 -17.43
CA ASN A 150 -7.51 1.05 -18.74
C ASN A 150 -7.32 -0.48 -18.63
N SER A 151 -8.38 -1.24 -18.82
CA SER A 151 -8.36 -2.69 -18.69
C SER A 151 -7.44 -3.42 -19.70
N ASP A 152 -7.03 -2.75 -20.79
CA ASP A 152 -6.05 -3.28 -21.75
C ASP A 152 -4.59 -3.11 -21.28
N ARG A 153 -4.39 -2.53 -20.11
CA ARG A 153 -3.07 -2.27 -19.55
C ARG A 153 -2.85 -3.05 -18.26
N VAL A 154 -1.59 -3.29 -17.93
CA VAL A 154 -1.17 -3.92 -16.69
C VAL A 154 -1.22 -2.91 -15.53
N PRO A 155 -1.58 -3.32 -14.31
CA PRO A 155 -1.51 -2.48 -13.13
C PRO A 155 -0.07 -2.34 -12.59
N GLY A 156 0.90 -3.01 -13.23
CA GLY A 156 2.22 -3.26 -12.67
C GLY A 156 2.23 -4.45 -11.72
N GLY A 157 3.39 -4.75 -11.20
CA GLY A 157 3.65 -5.88 -10.29
C GLY A 157 4.96 -5.70 -9.51
N SER A 158 5.14 -6.53 -8.54
CA SER A 158 4.28 -7.62 -8.06
C SER A 158 3.10 -7.15 -7.20
N SER A 159 3.08 -5.93 -6.64
CA SER A 159 1.96 -5.40 -5.84
C SER A 159 0.85 -4.78 -6.71
N GLY A 160 0.54 -5.40 -7.85
CA GLY A 160 -0.42 -4.84 -8.83
C GLY A 160 -1.86 -4.86 -8.33
N GLY A 161 -2.29 -5.93 -7.67
CA GLY A 161 -3.60 -5.99 -7.02
C GLY A 161 -3.75 -4.95 -5.92
N ALA A 162 -2.69 -4.73 -5.12
CA ALA A 162 -2.64 -3.70 -4.08
C ALA A 162 -2.83 -2.30 -4.67
N ALA A 163 -2.04 -1.94 -5.68
CA ALA A 163 -2.15 -0.64 -6.33
C ALA A 163 -3.51 -0.43 -7.01
N ALA A 164 -4.02 -1.44 -7.70
CA ALA A 164 -5.32 -1.39 -8.33
C ALA A 164 -6.45 -1.21 -7.32
N ALA A 165 -6.40 -1.91 -6.17
CA ALA A 165 -7.38 -1.79 -5.10
C ALA A 165 -7.39 -0.38 -4.50
N VAL A 166 -6.22 0.19 -4.17
CA VAL A 166 -6.12 1.56 -3.64
C VAL A 166 -6.60 2.57 -4.65
N SER A 167 -6.18 2.47 -5.92
CA SER A 167 -6.55 3.39 -6.99
C SER A 167 -8.07 3.39 -7.24
N ALA A 168 -8.71 2.21 -7.19
CA ALA A 168 -10.14 2.07 -7.41
C ALA A 168 -10.99 2.32 -6.16
N GLY A 169 -10.40 2.66 -5.00
CA GLY A 169 -11.13 2.86 -3.74
C GLY A 169 -11.70 1.57 -3.14
N LEU A 170 -11.08 0.42 -3.38
CA LEU A 170 -11.44 -0.87 -2.79
C LEU A 170 -10.67 -1.16 -1.49
N SER A 171 -9.70 -0.33 -1.19
CA SER A 171 -8.92 -0.34 0.04
C SER A 171 -8.52 1.10 0.38
N SER A 172 -8.49 1.43 1.66
CA SER A 172 -8.06 2.75 2.10
C SER A 172 -6.56 2.95 1.87
N PHE A 173 -5.76 1.93 2.16
CA PHE A 173 -4.34 1.81 1.85
C PHE A 173 -3.94 0.34 1.70
N GLU A 174 -2.71 0.10 1.33
CA GLU A 174 -2.15 -1.23 1.14
C GLU A 174 -0.72 -1.34 1.67
N ILE A 175 -0.30 -2.57 1.90
CA ILE A 175 1.07 -2.91 2.25
C ILE A 175 1.65 -3.73 1.10
N GLY A 176 2.57 -3.12 0.36
CA GLY A 176 3.27 -3.74 -0.76
C GLY A 176 4.65 -4.29 -0.38
N THR A 177 5.28 -4.99 -1.32
CA THR A 177 6.67 -5.48 -1.21
C THR A 177 7.45 -5.09 -2.46
N ASP A 178 8.75 -4.81 -2.32
CA ASP A 178 9.58 -4.34 -3.43
C ASP A 178 10.99 -4.95 -3.36
N ILE A 179 11.32 -5.78 -4.35
CA ILE A 179 12.67 -6.27 -4.62
C ILE A 179 13.26 -5.46 -5.77
N GLY A 180 12.60 -5.46 -6.92
CA GLY A 180 13.05 -4.82 -8.17
C GLY A 180 12.09 -3.76 -8.72
N GLY A 181 11.24 -3.12 -7.87
CA GLY A 181 10.27 -2.12 -8.31
C GLY A 181 8.81 -2.44 -7.96
N SER A 182 8.57 -3.51 -7.20
CA SER A 182 7.21 -4.07 -6.99
C SER A 182 6.25 -3.24 -6.12
N ILE A 183 6.69 -2.12 -5.52
CA ILE A 183 5.84 -1.03 -5.01
C ILE A 183 5.80 0.09 -6.03
N ARG A 184 6.96 0.49 -6.55
CA ARG A 184 7.16 1.68 -7.36
C ARG A 184 6.48 1.58 -8.72
N PHE A 185 6.64 0.47 -9.45
CA PHE A 185 5.98 0.26 -10.74
C PHE A 185 4.46 0.29 -10.63
N PRO A 186 3.82 -0.52 -9.77
CA PRO A 186 2.36 -0.49 -9.68
C PRO A 186 1.83 0.83 -9.14
N ALA A 187 2.53 1.51 -8.23
CA ALA A 187 2.13 2.84 -7.78
C ALA A 187 2.11 3.85 -8.93
N SER A 188 3.16 3.85 -9.77
CA SER A 188 3.24 4.69 -10.97
C SER A 188 2.15 4.35 -12.00
N PHE A 189 1.92 3.06 -12.26
CA PHE A 189 0.98 2.61 -13.30
C PHE A 189 -0.48 2.83 -12.90
N CYS A 190 -0.80 2.76 -11.60
CA CYS A 190 -2.15 2.99 -11.09
C CYS A 190 -2.41 4.41 -10.57
N GLY A 191 -1.41 5.31 -10.62
CA GLY A 191 -1.57 6.71 -10.22
C GLY A 191 -1.80 6.91 -8.72
N ILE A 192 -1.06 6.16 -7.88
CA ILE A 192 -1.07 6.30 -6.42
C ILE A 192 0.34 6.58 -5.90
N TYR A 193 0.45 6.86 -4.61
CA TYR A 193 1.74 6.98 -3.95
C TYR A 193 2.21 5.61 -3.43
N GLY A 194 3.50 5.32 -3.59
CA GLY A 194 4.14 4.13 -3.05
C GLY A 194 5.52 4.47 -2.48
N HIS A 195 5.78 4.04 -1.25
CA HIS A 195 7.07 4.28 -0.60
C HIS A 195 7.86 2.97 -0.45
N LYS A 196 9.00 2.89 -1.14
CA LYS A 196 9.99 1.82 -0.94
C LYS A 196 11.00 2.28 0.11
N PRO A 197 10.92 1.81 1.36
CA PRO A 197 11.87 2.21 2.40
C PRO A 197 13.27 1.65 2.15
N SER A 198 14.25 2.17 2.89
CA SER A 198 15.58 1.57 2.94
C SER A 198 15.52 0.17 3.54
N PHE A 199 16.42 -0.71 3.09
CA PHE A 199 16.49 -2.08 3.59
C PHE A 199 16.67 -2.11 5.12
N GLY A 200 15.92 -2.99 5.77
CA GLY A 200 16.02 -3.28 7.19
C GLY A 200 15.27 -2.32 8.14
N VAL A 201 14.84 -1.13 7.68
CA VAL A 201 14.09 -0.19 8.55
C VAL A 201 12.66 -0.63 8.83
N VAL A 202 12.09 -1.45 7.95
CA VAL A 202 10.79 -2.12 8.13
C VAL A 202 11.06 -3.62 8.20
N PRO A 203 10.54 -4.36 9.23
CA PRO A 203 10.75 -5.80 9.32
C PRO A 203 10.05 -6.53 8.17
N SER A 204 10.73 -7.50 7.55
CA SER A 204 10.22 -8.26 6.40
C SER A 204 9.91 -9.73 6.72
N THR A 205 10.02 -10.17 7.96
CA THR A 205 9.56 -11.51 8.37
C THR A 205 8.05 -11.68 8.14
N GLY A 206 7.63 -12.90 7.83
CA GLY A 206 6.23 -13.17 7.44
C GLY A 206 5.92 -12.81 5.97
N TYR A 207 6.93 -12.43 5.20
CA TYR A 207 6.85 -12.41 3.75
C TYR A 207 6.92 -13.85 3.21
N ILE A 208 5.97 -14.20 2.35
CA ILE A 208 5.83 -15.53 1.75
C ILE A 208 6.69 -15.57 0.48
N ASP A 209 7.85 -16.23 0.60
CA ASP A 209 8.80 -16.44 -0.49
C ASP A 209 9.13 -17.92 -0.63
N HIS A 210 8.52 -18.59 -1.61
CA HIS A 210 8.63 -20.02 -1.93
C HIS A 210 8.10 -20.99 -0.87
N GLU A 211 7.92 -20.56 0.37
CA GLU A 211 7.29 -21.33 1.44
C GLU A 211 6.56 -20.42 2.44
N ALA A 212 5.67 -21.01 3.22
CA ALA A 212 4.95 -20.33 4.28
C ALA A 212 5.77 -20.24 5.57
N GLY A 213 5.42 -19.30 6.44
CA GLY A 213 5.97 -19.21 7.80
C GLY A 213 7.41 -18.68 7.88
N GLY A 214 7.85 -17.92 6.88
CA GLY A 214 9.19 -17.32 6.85
C GLY A 214 9.54 -16.56 8.12
N THR A 215 10.62 -16.97 8.81
CA THR A 215 11.11 -16.34 10.05
C THR A 215 12.35 -15.49 9.81
N THR A 216 12.95 -15.60 8.64
CA THR A 216 14.12 -14.84 8.21
C THR A 216 13.70 -13.65 7.34
N GLU A 217 14.50 -12.61 7.34
CA GLU A 217 14.30 -11.49 6.45
C GLU A 217 14.98 -11.77 5.11
N ALA A 218 14.34 -11.39 4.01
CA ALA A 218 14.89 -11.53 2.67
C ALA A 218 15.97 -10.45 2.42
N ASP A 219 17.03 -10.81 1.69
CA ASP A 219 18.23 -9.97 1.50
C ASP A 219 17.95 -8.58 0.92
N VAL A 220 17.08 -8.50 -0.09
CA VAL A 220 16.84 -7.27 -0.85
C VAL A 220 15.38 -6.85 -0.86
N ASN A 221 14.48 -7.70 -0.33
CA ASN A 221 13.07 -7.36 -0.26
C ASN A 221 12.82 -6.33 0.84
N VAL A 222 12.03 -5.34 0.52
CA VAL A 222 11.49 -4.38 1.49
C VAL A 222 9.98 -4.37 1.44
N ILE A 223 9.36 -4.07 2.58
CA ILE A 223 7.93 -3.89 2.71
C ILE A 223 7.66 -2.40 2.90
N GLY A 224 6.63 -1.87 2.24
CA GLY A 224 6.32 -0.46 2.35
C GLY A 224 4.86 -0.14 2.05
N PRO A 225 4.41 1.07 2.47
CA PRO A 225 3.03 1.50 2.29
C PRO A 225 2.73 1.96 0.87
N MET A 226 1.46 1.80 0.49
CA MET A 226 0.87 2.28 -0.76
C MET A 226 -0.46 2.97 -0.44
N ALA A 227 -0.63 4.23 -0.84
CA ALA A 227 -1.79 5.04 -0.45
C ALA A 227 -2.11 6.12 -1.50
N ARG A 228 -3.17 6.91 -1.26
CA ARG A 228 -3.60 8.00 -2.14
C ARG A 228 -3.00 9.35 -1.81
N SER A 229 -2.28 9.48 -0.69
CA SER A 229 -1.61 10.72 -0.30
C SER A 229 -0.21 10.47 0.27
N ALA A 230 0.66 11.48 0.24
CA ALA A 230 1.97 11.41 0.86
C ALA A 230 1.87 11.42 2.40
N GLU A 231 0.90 12.14 2.96
CA GLU A 231 0.61 12.18 4.39
C GLU A 231 0.23 10.79 4.93
N ASP A 232 -0.57 10.03 4.16
CA ASP A 232 -0.87 8.65 4.50
C ASP A 232 0.39 7.77 4.51
N LEU A 233 1.30 7.96 3.54
CA LEU A 233 2.55 7.19 3.50
C LEU A 233 3.43 7.46 4.72
N GLU A 234 3.52 8.71 5.18
CA GLU A 234 4.27 9.09 6.37
C GLU A 234 3.72 8.39 7.62
N LEU A 235 2.40 8.53 7.86
CA LEU A 235 1.72 7.85 8.97
C LEU A 235 1.94 6.33 8.94
N LEU A 236 1.73 5.71 7.79
CA LEU A 236 1.84 4.27 7.65
C LEU A 236 3.29 3.79 7.82
N LEU A 237 4.26 4.51 7.26
CA LEU A 237 5.67 4.17 7.43
C LEU A 237 6.08 4.24 8.90
N GLU A 238 5.70 5.29 9.63
CA GLU A 238 6.00 5.42 11.05
C GLU A 238 5.47 4.23 11.87
N LEU A 239 4.25 3.77 11.57
CA LEU A 239 3.66 2.59 12.23
C LEU A 239 4.42 1.30 11.91
N MET A 240 4.95 1.17 10.69
CA MET A 240 5.60 -0.03 10.19
C MET A 240 7.10 -0.08 10.52
N LEU A 241 7.72 1.02 10.95
CA LEU A 241 9.14 1.05 11.29
C LEU A 241 9.49 0.03 12.37
N ARG A 242 10.70 -0.52 12.26
CA ARG A 242 11.29 -1.43 13.25
C ARG A 242 11.45 -0.71 14.59
N LYS A 243 10.87 -1.27 15.63
CA LYS A 243 10.90 -0.70 17.00
C LYS A 243 12.02 -1.29 17.87
N GLU A 244 12.63 -2.41 17.45
CA GLU A 244 13.63 -3.15 18.22
C GLU A 244 14.75 -3.65 17.30
N GLY A 245 15.93 -3.90 17.87
CA GLY A 245 17.08 -4.47 17.19
C GLY A 245 18.05 -3.41 16.64
N PRO A 246 19.08 -3.84 15.87
CA PRO A 246 20.18 -2.97 15.44
C PRO A 246 19.80 -1.96 14.34
N LEU A 247 18.64 -2.15 13.68
CA LEU A 247 18.17 -1.31 12.58
C LEU A 247 16.91 -0.51 12.99
N VAL A 248 16.78 -0.19 14.28
CA VAL A 248 15.72 0.73 14.74
C VAL A 248 15.83 2.05 13.99
N ALA A 249 14.70 2.49 13.45
CA ALA A 249 14.62 3.73 12.69
C ALA A 249 13.49 4.62 13.21
N SER A 250 13.66 5.92 13.00
CA SER A 250 12.62 6.93 13.19
C SER A 250 12.58 7.83 11.95
N LEU A 251 11.45 8.43 11.66
CA LEU A 251 11.37 9.47 10.64
C LEU A 251 12.13 10.70 11.15
N ALA A 252 12.87 11.33 10.24
CA ALA A 252 13.49 12.63 10.53
C ALA A 252 12.41 13.71 10.48
N GLU A 253 12.57 14.73 11.34
CA GLU A 253 11.74 15.92 11.23
C GLU A 253 11.97 16.58 9.87
N PRO A 254 10.90 17.00 9.18
CA PRO A 254 11.05 17.73 7.93
C PRO A 254 11.75 19.06 8.16
N PRO A 255 12.54 19.59 7.20
CA PRO A 255 13.14 20.89 7.34
C PRO A 255 12.05 21.98 7.46
N GLU A 256 12.26 22.96 8.35
CA GLU A 256 11.34 24.10 8.50
C GLU A 256 11.18 24.88 7.20
N ASP A 257 12.27 24.99 6.41
CA ASP A 257 12.28 25.61 5.09
C ASP A 257 12.66 24.59 4.01
N VAL A 258 11.66 24.14 3.25
CA VAL A 258 11.85 23.20 2.14
C VAL A 258 12.72 23.77 1.02
N THR A 259 12.82 25.11 0.88
CA THR A 259 13.66 25.73 -0.16
C THR A 259 15.15 25.56 0.10
N SER A 260 15.54 25.15 1.33
CA SER A 260 16.91 24.76 1.66
C SER A 260 17.36 23.44 1.02
N LEU A 261 16.41 22.63 0.56
CA LEU A 261 16.70 21.34 -0.08
C LEU A 261 17.25 21.54 -1.50
N LYS A 262 18.18 20.64 -1.88
CA LYS A 262 18.67 20.53 -3.23
C LYS A 262 18.01 19.34 -3.92
N VAL A 263 17.46 19.55 -5.10
CA VAL A 263 16.81 18.53 -5.91
C VAL A 263 17.69 18.23 -7.13
N ALA A 264 17.96 16.96 -7.41
CA ALA A 264 18.53 16.51 -8.67
C ALA A 264 17.42 15.99 -9.58
N ALA A 265 17.35 16.45 -10.82
CA ALA A 265 16.43 15.95 -11.83
C ALA A 265 17.19 15.19 -12.92
N TRP A 266 17.03 13.88 -12.95
CA TRP A 266 17.67 13.01 -13.94
C TRP A 266 16.62 12.38 -14.85
N LEU A 267 16.33 13.01 -16.00
CA LEU A 267 15.24 12.63 -16.90
C LEU A 267 15.72 12.26 -18.32
N ASP A 268 17.02 12.20 -18.57
CA ASP A 268 17.61 12.14 -19.90
C ASP A 268 18.74 11.09 -20.02
N ASP A 269 18.56 9.92 -19.46
CA ASP A 269 19.58 8.88 -19.53
C ASP A 269 19.49 8.08 -20.84
N PRO A 270 20.60 7.97 -21.63
CA PRO A 270 20.61 7.18 -22.86
C PRO A 270 20.44 5.67 -22.62
N PHE A 271 20.79 5.16 -21.44
CA PHE A 271 20.58 3.77 -21.06
C PHE A 271 19.09 3.45 -20.79
N CYS A 272 18.34 4.44 -20.30
CA CYS A 272 16.92 4.31 -19.98
C CYS A 272 16.10 5.45 -20.59
N PRO A 273 15.91 5.47 -21.92
CA PRO A 273 15.13 6.50 -22.57
C PRO A 273 13.68 6.44 -22.13
N ILE A 274 13.08 7.59 -21.86
CA ILE A 274 11.69 7.70 -21.44
C ILE A 274 10.78 8.14 -22.60
N ASP A 275 9.52 7.69 -22.58
CA ASP A 275 8.51 8.12 -23.53
C ASP A 275 8.29 9.64 -23.45
N ALA A 276 8.05 10.30 -24.60
CA ALA A 276 7.92 11.74 -24.67
C ALA A 276 6.73 12.29 -23.86
N GLN A 277 5.63 11.53 -23.71
CA GLN A 277 4.49 11.94 -22.89
C GLN A 277 4.84 11.89 -21.41
N VAL A 278 5.55 10.84 -20.97
CA VAL A 278 6.07 10.71 -19.61
C VAL A 278 7.08 11.83 -19.31
N ALA A 279 8.02 12.07 -20.21
CA ALA A 279 9.00 13.16 -20.09
C ALA A 279 8.31 14.51 -19.87
N SER A 280 7.26 14.81 -20.65
CA SER A 280 6.49 16.07 -20.52
C SER A 280 5.85 16.24 -19.13
N VAL A 281 5.30 15.18 -18.56
CA VAL A 281 4.71 15.19 -17.21
C VAL A 281 5.77 15.40 -16.13
N LEU A 282 6.90 14.70 -16.25
CA LEU A 282 8.02 14.82 -15.31
C LEU A 282 8.67 16.22 -15.37
N GLU A 283 8.84 16.79 -16.57
CA GLU A 283 9.33 18.17 -16.74
C GLU A 283 8.38 19.20 -16.10
N ALA A 284 7.06 19.00 -16.23
CA ALA A 284 6.10 19.85 -15.56
C ALA A 284 6.20 19.75 -14.03
N ALA A 285 6.44 18.55 -13.49
CA ALA A 285 6.64 18.35 -12.07
C ALA A 285 7.93 19.05 -11.57
N VAL A 286 9.05 18.90 -12.31
CA VAL A 286 10.30 19.59 -12.00
C VAL A 286 10.12 21.10 -12.01
N LYS A 287 9.42 21.66 -13.03
CA LYS A 287 9.12 23.08 -13.10
C LYS A 287 8.26 23.58 -11.94
N ASN A 288 7.33 22.76 -11.47
CA ASN A 288 6.54 23.08 -10.27
C ASN A 288 7.43 23.17 -9.03
N LEU A 289 8.41 22.27 -8.86
CA LEU A 289 9.40 22.34 -7.77
C LEU A 289 10.23 23.64 -7.86
N GLU A 290 10.73 23.99 -9.05
CA GLU A 290 11.44 25.28 -9.28
C GLU A 290 10.57 26.48 -8.90
N ASN A 291 9.27 26.45 -9.23
CA ASN A 291 8.33 27.53 -8.90
C ASN A 291 8.06 27.67 -7.39
N THR A 292 8.30 26.64 -6.59
CA THR A 292 8.24 26.71 -5.10
C THR A 292 9.50 27.31 -4.49
N GLY A 293 10.52 27.64 -5.30
CA GLY A 293 11.78 28.20 -4.83
C GLY A 293 12.87 27.16 -4.56
N LEU A 294 12.63 25.89 -4.86
CA LEU A 294 13.64 24.84 -4.75
C LEU A 294 14.74 24.98 -5.80
N SER A 295 15.99 24.74 -5.40
CA SER A 295 17.11 24.63 -6.33
C SER A 295 17.12 23.25 -6.97
N VAL A 296 16.91 23.19 -8.29
CA VAL A 296 16.95 21.94 -9.07
C VAL A 296 18.21 21.90 -9.92
N ASP A 297 19.04 20.87 -9.69
CA ASP A 297 20.22 20.56 -10.50
C ASP A 297 19.85 19.51 -11.55
N ARG A 298 19.85 19.91 -12.82
CA ARG A 298 19.52 19.06 -13.96
C ARG A 298 20.70 18.28 -14.53
N GLU A 299 21.92 18.63 -14.10
CA GLU A 299 23.17 18.00 -14.54
C GLU A 299 23.70 16.97 -13.53
N ALA A 300 23.17 16.98 -12.31
CA ALA A 300 23.58 16.03 -11.27
C ALA A 300 23.30 14.58 -11.69
N ARG A 301 24.33 13.74 -11.55
CA ARG A 301 24.26 12.30 -11.81
C ARG A 301 24.91 11.56 -10.64
N PRO A 302 24.34 10.41 -10.20
CA PRO A 302 25.01 9.56 -9.25
C PRO A 302 26.27 8.95 -9.90
N ASP A 303 27.28 8.68 -9.07
CA ASP A 303 28.49 7.95 -9.50
C ASP A 303 28.20 6.44 -9.51
N ILE A 304 27.38 6.02 -10.47
CA ILE A 304 27.03 4.62 -10.74
C ILE A 304 27.15 4.35 -12.23
N ASP A 305 27.51 3.12 -12.58
CA ASP A 305 27.41 2.58 -13.94
C ASP A 305 26.10 1.78 -14.02
N PRO A 306 25.05 2.25 -14.74
CA PRO A 306 23.72 1.64 -14.77
C PRO A 306 23.65 0.31 -15.53
#